data_78239f8ec1efd3668a7a3804554d7cdf
#
_entry.id   78239f8ec1efd3668a7a3804554d7cdf
#
_cell.length_a   1.000
_cell.length_b   1.000
_cell.length_c   1.000
_cell.angle_alpha   90.00
_cell.angle_beta   90.00
_cell.angle_gamma   90.00
#
_symmetry.space_group_name_H-M   'P 1'
#
loop_
_entity.id
_entity.type
_entity.pdbx_description
1 polymer ?
#
loop_
_entity_poly.entity_id
_entity_poly.type
_entity_poly.pdbx_seq_one_letter_code
_entity_poly.pdbx_strand_id
1 'polypeptide(L)' 'MLYRLKVVFIDNEEIVFENTEKHGFSDDLELFELTTVDEIFVVPIKQIKYISCDSKIFKNK' A
#
# COMPACT_ATOMS: atom_id res chain seq x y z
N MET A 1 1.28 11.56 -9.51
CA MET A 1 1.94 10.41 -10.10
C MET A 1 1.32 9.12 -9.58
N LEU A 2 1.03 8.21 -10.48
CA LEU A 2 0.41 6.94 -10.09
C LEU A 2 1.45 5.83 -10.09
N TYR A 3 1.32 4.89 -9.16
CA TYR A 3 2.27 3.79 -9.06
C TYR A 3 1.54 2.52 -8.64
N ARG A 4 2.23 1.40 -8.81
CA ARG A 4 1.70 0.11 -8.41
C ARG A 4 2.18 -0.23 -7.00
N LEU A 5 1.27 -0.71 -6.19
CA LEU A 5 1.59 -1.10 -4.83
C LEU A 5 0.98 -2.48 -4.57
N LYS A 6 1.79 -3.38 -4.00
CA LYS A 6 1.35 -4.72 -3.68
C LYS A 6 1.39 -4.93 -2.17
N VAL A 7 0.31 -5.47 -1.64
CA VAL A 7 0.22 -5.81 -0.21
C VAL A 7 0.14 -7.33 -0.11
N VAL A 8 1.05 -7.92 0.65
CA VAL A 8 1.06 -9.36 0.90
C VAL A 8 0.65 -9.58 2.35
N PHE A 9 -0.34 -10.42 2.54
CA PHE A 9 -0.92 -10.67 3.86
C PHE A 9 -0.27 -11.88 4.53
N ILE A 10 -0.49 -12.00 5.84
CA ILE A 10 0.17 -13.06 6.62
C ILE A 10 -0.25 -14.47 6.19
N ASP A 11 -1.39 -14.60 5.50
CA ASP A 11 -1.83 -15.89 4.96
C ASP A 11 -1.31 -16.11 3.53
N ASN A 12 -0.38 -15.29 3.08
CA ASN A 12 0.22 -15.32 1.75
C ASN A 12 -0.70 -14.91 0.61
N GLU A 13 -1.89 -14.40 0.92
CA GLU A 13 -2.72 -13.75 -0.08
C GLU A 13 -2.10 -12.42 -0.45
N GLU A 14 -2.32 -11.98 -1.68
CA GLU A 14 -1.78 -10.70 -2.08
C GLU A 14 -2.77 -9.94 -2.95
N ILE A 15 -2.71 -8.62 -2.84
CA ILE A 15 -3.53 -7.72 -3.65
C ILE A 15 -2.59 -6.71 -4.30
N VAL A 16 -2.78 -6.51 -5.59
CA VAL A 16 -2.02 -5.51 -6.32
C VAL A 16 -2.94 -4.33 -6.61
N PHE A 17 -2.51 -3.15 -6.19
CA PHE A 17 -3.24 -1.92 -6.42
C PHE A 17 -2.55 -1.16 -7.53
N GLU A 18 -3.19 -1.11 -8.69
CA GLU A 18 -2.70 -0.29 -9.79
C GLU A 18 -3.19 1.13 -9.57
N ASN A 19 -2.51 2.09 -10.14
CA ASN A 19 -2.95 3.49 -10.09
C ASN A 19 -3.10 4.03 -8.67
N THR A 20 -2.15 3.69 -7.81
CA THR A 20 -2.11 4.22 -6.46
C THR A 20 -1.62 5.66 -6.49
N GLU A 21 -2.33 6.55 -5.80
CA GLU A 21 -1.95 7.96 -5.73
C GLU A 21 -1.08 8.25 -4.53
N LYS A 22 -1.38 7.63 -3.40
CA LYS A 22 -0.61 7.84 -2.18
C LYS A 22 -0.91 6.73 -1.19
N HIS A 23 -0.05 6.57 -0.22
CA HIS A 23 -0.22 5.59 0.85
C HIS A 23 0.45 6.09 2.11
N GLY A 24 0.11 5.50 3.23
CA GLY A 24 0.69 5.87 4.50
C GLY A 24 0.14 5.01 5.62
N PHE A 25 0.53 5.37 6.83
CA PHE A 25 0.10 4.65 8.02
C PHE A 25 -0.69 5.59 8.92
N SER A 26 -1.62 5.04 9.68
CA SER A 26 -2.33 5.83 10.67
C SER A 26 -1.37 6.25 11.78
N ASP A 27 -1.75 7.28 12.54
CA ASP A 27 -0.89 7.82 13.60
C ASP A 27 -0.51 6.78 14.64
N ASP A 28 -1.42 5.86 14.93
CA ASP A 28 -1.18 4.81 15.92
C ASP A 28 -0.51 3.58 15.32
N LEU A 29 -0.19 3.64 14.02
CA LEU A 29 0.46 2.55 13.30
C LEU A 29 -0.33 1.25 13.30
N GLU A 30 -1.64 1.35 13.41
CA GLU A 30 -2.50 0.17 13.38
C GLU A 30 -3.10 -0.09 12.01
N LEU A 31 -3.18 0.94 11.18
CA LEU A 31 -3.81 0.83 9.86
C LEU A 31 -2.86 1.32 8.77
N PHE A 32 -2.86 0.58 7.69
CA PHE A 32 -2.22 1.00 6.45
C PHE A 32 -3.30 1.53 5.53
N GLU A 33 -3.09 2.73 5.01
CA GLU A 33 -4.08 3.40 4.18
C GLU A 33 -3.50 3.67 2.80
N LEU A 34 -4.28 3.43 1.77
CA LEU A 34 -3.84 3.79 0.43
C LEU A 34 -5.02 4.32 -0.37
N THR A 35 -4.70 5.23 -1.28
CA THR A 35 -5.70 5.86 -2.13
C THR A 35 -5.35 5.57 -3.57
N THR A 36 -6.32 5.04 -4.30
CA THR A 36 -6.20 4.89 -5.75
C THR A 36 -7.08 5.96 -6.41
N VAL A 37 -7.12 5.95 -7.72
CA VAL A 37 -7.96 6.92 -8.44
C VAL A 37 -9.44 6.73 -8.13
N ASP A 38 -9.83 5.54 -7.68
CA ASP A 38 -11.26 5.22 -7.49
C ASP A 38 -11.66 5.10 -6.03
N GLU A 39 -10.76 4.66 -5.15
CA GLU A 39 -11.15 4.25 -3.81
C GLU A 39 -10.06 4.52 -2.80
N ILE A 40 -10.47 4.53 -1.54
CA ILE A 40 -9.55 4.57 -0.41
C ILE A 40 -9.67 3.22 0.28
N PHE A 41 -8.52 2.58 0.51
CA PHE A 41 -8.45 1.29 1.17
C PHE A 41 -7.79 1.43 2.53
N VAL A 42 -8.31 0.73 3.51
CA VAL A 42 -7.77 0.73 4.86
C VAL A 42 -7.54 -0.73 5.26
N VAL A 43 -6.32 -1.06 5.62
CA VAL A 43 -5.93 -2.44 5.88
C VAL A 43 -5.27 -2.53 7.26
N PRO A 44 -5.73 -3.44 8.13
CA PRO A 44 -5.06 -3.61 9.43
C PRO A 44 -3.63 -4.07 9.24
N ILE A 45 -2.69 -3.37 9.87
CA ILE A 45 -1.27 -3.68 9.73
C ILE A 45 -0.96 -5.09 10.23
N LYS A 46 -1.70 -5.55 11.22
CA LYS A 46 -1.48 -6.90 11.77
C LYS A 46 -1.66 -8.00 10.74
N GLN A 47 -2.41 -7.73 9.68
CA GLN A 47 -2.66 -8.71 8.64
C GLN A 47 -1.62 -8.65 7.53
N ILE A 48 -0.72 -7.69 7.57
CA ILE A 48 0.22 -7.45 6.48
C ILE A 48 1.55 -8.12 6.78
N LYS A 49 2.03 -8.91 5.83
CA LYS A 49 3.34 -9.52 5.90
C LYS A 49 4.41 -8.56 5.38
N TYR A 50 4.17 -7.99 4.21
CA TYR A 50 5.03 -6.92 3.69
C TYR A 50 4.30 -6.18 2.57
N ILE A 51 4.84 -5.02 2.25
CA ILE A 51 4.32 -4.16 1.20
C ILE A 51 5.44 -3.90 0.22
N SER A 52 5.11 -3.95 -1.06
CA SER A 52 6.08 -3.71 -2.11
C SER A 52 5.49 -2.66 -3.05
N CYS A 53 6.30 -1.72 -3.48
CA CYS A 53 5.81 -0.72 -4.42
C CYS A 53 6.88 -0.46 -5.48
N ASP A 54 6.46 0.27 -6.51
CA ASP A 54 7.33 0.57 -7.63
C ASP A 54 8.52 1.36 -7.13
N SER A 55 9.72 0.85 -7.35
CA SER A 55 10.93 1.48 -6.86
C SER A 55 11.15 2.87 -7.44
N LYS A 56 10.49 3.20 -8.53
CA LYS A 56 10.64 4.50 -9.17
C LYS A 56 10.26 5.64 -8.23
N ILE A 57 9.33 5.40 -7.30
CA ILE A 57 8.91 6.48 -6.40
C ILE A 57 9.99 6.82 -5.39
N PHE A 58 10.99 5.97 -5.24
CA PHE A 58 12.08 6.19 -4.31
C PHE A 58 13.39 6.62 -4.98
N LYS A 59 13.42 6.66 -6.31
CA LYS A 59 14.66 6.92 -7.04
C LYS A 59 14.87 8.37 -7.42
N ASN A 60 13.87 9.19 -7.28
CA ASN A 60 13.96 10.59 -7.65
C ASN A 60 14.47 11.41 -6.48
N LYS A 61 15.73 11.38 -6.31
CA LYS A 61 16.38 12.12 -5.23
C LYS A 61 17.20 13.25 -5.76
#